data_70850bea7c1fe38815927c06ffe08f70
#
_entry.id   70850bea7c1fe38815927c06ffe08f70
#
_cell.length_a   1.000
_cell.length_b   1.000
_cell.length_c   1.000
_cell.angle_alpha   90.00
_cell.angle_beta   90.00
_cell.angle_gamma   90.00
#
_symmetry.space_group_name_H-M   'P 1'
#
loop_
_entity.id
_entity.type
_entity.pdbx_description
1 polymer ?
#
loop_
_entity_poly.entity_id
_entity_poly.type
_entity_poly.pdbx_seq_one_letter_code
_entity_poly.pdbx_strand_id
1 'polypeptide(L)'
;MFEKKFDFYSPINLKSYNLDQIIRYQLDILGKLDPFTKRHSENVANLCCRLCEYLKCKKSFTVHCTIGGYLHDIGKMFIPPEILNKPGKLTDEEYEVMKTHTTLGYKLCMGDIRLRPYALFPLDHHEALDGTGYPNGLKKKDIPYSAQIVRVADEYDAIVTKRQYTTHVNISETLKELIKDAQPDPRFLALDQLATKEKYGKINGTILKNLFKVVIDDILFEISGIMDYINYLKDQIKRLEMIESYGKKADNSNNEKTKEYYHEGMRLLFQQGETLENYPQVLQEYREAVVTRKSVIDQLYSEIKIIKKLRI
;
A
#
# COMPACT_ATOMS: atom_id res chain seq x y z
N MET A 1 -17.13 7.53 18.64
CA MET A 1 -17.56 6.29 17.98
C MET A 1 -16.92 6.34 16.59
N PHE A 2 -15.77 5.69 16.41
CA PHE A 2 -15.14 5.61 15.09
C PHE A 2 -16.03 4.68 14.25
N GLU A 3 -16.67 5.21 13.21
CA GLU A 3 -17.29 4.37 12.19
C GLU A 3 -16.26 3.34 11.76
N LYS A 4 -16.62 2.05 11.81
CA LYS A 4 -15.80 0.98 11.22
C LYS A 4 -15.65 1.32 9.75
N LYS A 5 -14.52 1.98 9.41
CA LYS A 5 -14.13 2.13 8.03
C LYS A 5 -13.96 0.74 7.43
N PHE A 6 -14.46 0.58 6.23
CA PHE A 6 -14.38 -0.66 5.47
C PHE A 6 -12.92 -1.11 5.38
N ASP A 7 -12.62 -2.31 5.85
CA ASP A 7 -11.29 -2.89 5.78
C ASP A 7 -11.05 -3.47 4.38
N PHE A 8 -10.45 -2.68 3.51
CA PHE A 8 -10.10 -3.07 2.14
C PHE A 8 -9.07 -4.21 2.09
N TYR A 9 -8.26 -4.37 3.11
CA TYR A 9 -7.24 -5.42 3.19
C TYR A 9 -7.81 -6.76 3.62
N SER A 10 -9.06 -6.81 4.08
CA SER A 10 -9.71 -8.07 4.41
C SER A 10 -9.88 -8.94 3.16
N PRO A 11 -9.38 -10.18 3.15
CA PRO A 11 -9.58 -11.12 2.04
C PRO A 11 -11.05 -11.34 1.68
N ILE A 12 -11.98 -11.16 2.65
CA ILE A 12 -13.42 -11.27 2.43
C ILE A 12 -13.93 -10.10 1.57
N ASN A 13 -13.42 -8.89 1.79
CA ASN A 13 -13.82 -7.72 1.03
C ASN A 13 -13.31 -7.78 -0.41
N LEU A 14 -12.07 -8.22 -0.63
CA LEU A 14 -11.53 -8.49 -1.97
C LEU A 14 -12.33 -9.59 -2.71
N LYS A 15 -12.83 -10.62 -1.99
CA LYS A 15 -13.71 -11.65 -2.57
C LYS A 15 -15.09 -11.10 -2.96
N SER A 16 -15.60 -10.05 -2.32
CA SER A 16 -16.92 -9.49 -2.61
C SER A 16 -17.00 -8.80 -3.98
N TYR A 17 -15.85 -8.48 -4.60
CA TYR A 17 -15.77 -7.94 -5.96
C TYR A 17 -15.86 -9.01 -7.05
N ASN A 18 -16.18 -10.28 -6.71
CA ASN A 18 -16.43 -11.37 -7.67
C ASN A 18 -15.47 -11.30 -8.87
N LEU A 19 -14.16 -11.44 -8.59
CA LEU A 19 -13.19 -11.61 -9.68
C LEU A 19 -13.58 -12.84 -10.48
N ASP A 20 -13.95 -12.61 -11.75
CA ASP A 20 -14.26 -13.70 -12.68
C ASP A 20 -13.10 -14.70 -12.65
N GLN A 21 -13.45 -15.99 -12.77
CA GLN A 21 -12.48 -17.08 -12.78
C GLN A 21 -11.36 -16.89 -13.82
N ILE A 22 -11.68 -16.23 -14.95
CA ILE A 22 -10.68 -15.97 -16.00
C ILE A 22 -9.63 -14.95 -15.53
N ILE A 23 -10.03 -13.90 -14.79
CA ILE A 23 -9.10 -12.90 -14.27
C ILE A 23 -8.18 -13.56 -13.25
N ARG A 24 -8.72 -14.39 -12.36
CA ARG A 24 -7.93 -15.18 -11.41
C ARG A 24 -6.93 -16.10 -12.10
N TYR A 25 -7.39 -16.79 -13.14
CA TYR A 25 -6.53 -17.67 -13.93
C TYR A 25 -5.36 -16.92 -14.59
N GLN A 26 -5.62 -15.76 -15.19
CA GLN A 26 -4.58 -14.92 -15.79
C GLN A 26 -3.59 -14.42 -14.73
N LEU A 27 -4.07 -13.99 -13.56
CA LEU A 27 -3.20 -13.57 -12.45
C LEU A 27 -2.39 -14.74 -11.88
N ASP A 28 -2.94 -15.94 -11.86
CA ASP A 28 -2.21 -17.12 -11.40
C ASP A 28 -1.09 -17.53 -12.37
N ILE A 29 -1.34 -17.41 -13.69
CA ILE A 29 -0.28 -17.60 -14.70
C ILE A 29 0.80 -16.54 -14.50
N LEU A 30 0.45 -15.27 -14.43
CA LEU A 30 1.39 -14.17 -14.19
C LEU A 30 2.21 -14.40 -12.93
N GLY A 31 1.55 -14.83 -11.83
CA GLY A 31 2.23 -15.10 -10.57
C GLY A 31 3.19 -16.29 -10.58
N LYS A 32 3.02 -17.25 -11.51
CA LYS A 32 4.00 -18.33 -11.72
C LYS A 32 5.23 -17.86 -12.49
N LEU A 33 5.06 -16.86 -13.36
CA LEU A 33 6.16 -16.29 -14.17
C LEU A 33 6.90 -15.20 -13.38
N ASP A 34 6.16 -14.33 -12.73
CA ASP A 34 6.68 -13.24 -11.92
C ASP A 34 5.74 -12.93 -10.72
N PRO A 35 6.05 -13.47 -9.51
CA PRO A 35 5.28 -13.20 -8.32
C PRO A 35 5.25 -11.70 -7.91
N PHE A 36 6.29 -10.93 -8.28
CA PHE A 36 6.36 -9.50 -7.96
C PHE A 36 5.33 -8.73 -8.78
N THR A 37 5.23 -8.97 -10.09
CA THR A 37 4.20 -8.35 -10.94
C THR A 37 2.80 -8.74 -10.49
N LYS A 38 2.55 -10.00 -10.08
CA LYS A 38 1.25 -10.39 -9.51
C LYS A 38 0.89 -9.55 -8.27
N ARG A 39 1.81 -9.48 -7.30
CA ARG A 39 1.61 -8.71 -6.06
C ARG A 39 1.40 -7.22 -6.35
N HIS A 40 2.20 -6.66 -7.25
CA HIS A 40 2.05 -5.29 -7.73
C HIS A 40 0.65 -5.06 -8.31
N SER A 41 0.18 -5.94 -9.20
CA SER A 41 -1.17 -5.84 -9.78
C SER A 41 -2.28 -5.90 -8.72
N GLU A 42 -2.13 -6.74 -7.70
CA GLU A 42 -3.05 -6.79 -6.55
C GLU A 42 -3.06 -5.47 -5.76
N ASN A 43 -1.90 -4.88 -5.49
CA ASN A 43 -1.77 -3.59 -4.82
C ASN A 43 -2.39 -2.46 -5.64
N VAL A 44 -2.09 -2.38 -6.94
CA VAL A 44 -2.63 -1.37 -7.85
C VAL A 44 -4.16 -1.48 -7.93
N ALA A 45 -4.71 -2.68 -8.02
CA ALA A 45 -6.15 -2.90 -8.01
C ALA A 45 -6.81 -2.38 -6.71
N ASN A 46 -6.20 -2.65 -5.56
CA ASN A 46 -6.66 -2.14 -4.27
C ASN A 46 -6.62 -0.61 -4.20
N LEU A 47 -5.51 0.00 -4.65
CA LEU A 47 -5.39 1.46 -4.74
C LEU A 47 -6.44 2.07 -5.67
N CYS A 48 -6.71 1.47 -6.83
CA CYS A 48 -7.76 1.91 -7.76
C CYS A 48 -9.14 1.89 -7.12
N CYS A 49 -9.48 0.82 -6.38
CA CYS A 49 -10.74 0.72 -5.64
C CYS A 49 -10.90 1.89 -4.66
N ARG A 50 -9.91 2.12 -3.82
CA ARG A 50 -9.92 3.17 -2.80
C ARG A 50 -9.92 4.56 -3.39
N LEU A 51 -9.14 4.80 -4.45
CA LEU A 51 -9.17 6.06 -5.20
C LEU A 51 -10.55 6.36 -5.76
N CYS A 52 -11.21 5.38 -6.38
CA CYS A 52 -12.56 5.53 -6.90
C CYS A 52 -13.59 5.90 -5.81
N GLU A 53 -13.43 5.36 -4.60
CA GLU A 53 -14.30 5.73 -3.47
C GLU A 53 -14.08 7.18 -3.02
N TYR A 54 -12.82 7.62 -2.87
CA TYR A 54 -12.52 9.01 -2.56
C TYR A 54 -12.97 9.99 -3.66
N LEU A 55 -12.93 9.54 -4.92
CA LEU A 55 -13.44 10.29 -6.08
C LEU A 55 -14.96 10.21 -6.20
N LYS A 56 -15.65 9.46 -5.33
CA LYS A 56 -17.11 9.25 -5.33
C LYS A 56 -17.62 8.67 -6.64
N CYS A 57 -16.86 7.77 -7.24
CA CYS A 57 -17.24 7.08 -8.47
C CYS A 57 -18.44 6.15 -8.24
N LYS A 58 -19.20 5.89 -9.31
CA LYS A 58 -20.27 4.88 -9.28
C LYS A 58 -19.67 3.48 -9.03
N LYS A 59 -20.38 2.63 -8.30
CA LYS A 59 -19.91 1.27 -7.95
C LYS A 59 -19.48 0.45 -9.17
N SER A 60 -20.23 0.53 -10.29
CA SER A 60 -19.85 -0.17 -11.54
C SER A 60 -18.53 0.32 -12.11
N PHE A 61 -18.26 1.63 -12.04
CA PHE A 61 -16.99 2.21 -12.46
C PHE A 61 -15.85 1.81 -11.52
N THR A 62 -16.09 1.79 -10.19
CA THR A 62 -15.11 1.31 -9.21
C THR A 62 -14.69 -0.13 -9.49
N VAL A 63 -15.67 -1.02 -9.70
CA VAL A 63 -15.39 -2.42 -10.06
C VAL A 63 -14.59 -2.50 -11.36
N HIS A 64 -14.96 -1.73 -12.38
CA HIS A 64 -14.27 -1.68 -13.66
C HIS A 64 -12.80 -1.25 -13.50
N CYS A 65 -12.54 -0.17 -12.75
CA CYS A 65 -11.17 0.30 -12.45
C CYS A 65 -10.37 -0.72 -11.62
N THR A 66 -11.00 -1.35 -10.63
CA THR A 66 -10.33 -2.37 -9.80
C THR A 66 -9.87 -3.55 -10.64
N ILE A 67 -10.73 -4.06 -11.53
CA ILE A 67 -10.38 -5.15 -12.47
C ILE A 67 -9.30 -4.66 -13.44
N GLY A 68 -9.38 -3.42 -13.91
CA GLY A 68 -8.34 -2.80 -14.74
C GLY A 68 -6.98 -2.75 -14.06
N GLY A 69 -6.95 -2.42 -12.75
CA GLY A 69 -5.74 -2.47 -11.94
C GLY A 69 -5.11 -3.87 -11.85
N TYR A 70 -5.94 -4.92 -11.77
CA TYR A 70 -5.43 -6.30 -11.83
C TYR A 70 -4.83 -6.66 -13.20
N LEU A 71 -5.35 -6.11 -14.29
CA LEU A 71 -5.00 -6.52 -15.64
C LEU A 71 -4.02 -5.59 -16.35
N HIS A 72 -3.69 -4.41 -15.78
CA HIS A 72 -2.88 -3.41 -16.48
C HIS A 72 -1.56 -3.97 -17.01
N ASP A 73 -0.91 -4.81 -16.23
CA ASP A 73 0.38 -5.41 -16.51
C ASP A 73 0.32 -6.83 -17.10
N ILE A 74 -0.86 -7.34 -17.44
CA ILE A 74 -1.04 -8.74 -17.86
C ILE A 74 -0.20 -9.11 -19.09
N GLY A 75 0.13 -8.15 -19.92
CA GLY A 75 1.00 -8.36 -21.09
C GLY A 75 2.46 -8.69 -20.75
N LYS A 76 2.90 -8.45 -19.51
CA LYS A 76 4.24 -8.84 -19.05
C LYS A 76 4.49 -10.34 -19.12
N MET A 77 3.44 -11.16 -19.14
CA MET A 77 3.56 -12.60 -19.36
C MET A 77 4.17 -12.98 -20.72
N PHE A 78 4.23 -12.07 -21.68
CA PHE A 78 4.82 -12.26 -23.00
C PHE A 78 6.19 -11.62 -23.15
N ILE A 79 6.69 -10.93 -22.13
CA ILE A 79 8.03 -10.34 -22.12
C ILE A 79 9.06 -11.43 -21.79
N PRO A 80 10.19 -11.51 -22.52
CA PRO A 80 11.24 -12.47 -22.25
C PRO A 80 11.69 -12.40 -20.77
N PRO A 81 11.81 -13.55 -20.07
CA PRO A 81 12.16 -13.56 -18.64
C PRO A 81 13.50 -12.88 -18.33
N GLU A 82 14.47 -12.92 -19.25
CA GLU A 82 15.77 -12.26 -19.13
C GLU A 82 15.68 -10.73 -19.13
N ILE A 83 14.63 -10.17 -19.75
CA ILE A 83 14.35 -8.73 -19.71
C ILE A 83 13.47 -8.41 -18.50
N LEU A 84 12.40 -9.20 -18.28
CA LEU A 84 11.45 -8.97 -17.19
C LEU A 84 12.12 -9.02 -15.82
N ASN A 85 13.00 -10.01 -15.61
CA ASN A 85 13.66 -10.26 -14.32
C ASN A 85 15.10 -9.75 -14.27
N LYS A 86 15.51 -8.87 -15.21
CA LYS A 86 16.88 -8.38 -15.28
C LYS A 86 17.27 -7.64 -14.01
N PRO A 87 18.34 -8.03 -13.30
CA PRO A 87 18.87 -7.27 -12.18
C PRO A 87 19.54 -5.98 -12.71
N GLY A 88 18.97 -4.83 -12.39
CA GLY A 88 19.51 -3.53 -12.77
C GLY A 88 18.67 -2.80 -13.82
N LYS A 89 19.31 -1.85 -14.53
CA LYS A 89 18.64 -1.03 -15.55
C LYS A 89 18.56 -1.77 -16.88
N LEU A 90 17.43 -1.63 -17.57
CA LEU A 90 17.27 -2.07 -18.96
C LEU A 90 18.09 -1.15 -19.89
N THR A 91 18.60 -1.71 -20.99
CA THR A 91 19.09 -0.90 -22.11
C THR A 91 17.91 -0.24 -22.83
N ASP A 92 18.19 0.69 -23.74
CA ASP A 92 17.14 1.35 -24.52
C ASP A 92 16.36 0.33 -25.37
N GLU A 93 17.05 -0.64 -25.98
CA GLU A 93 16.43 -1.71 -26.77
C GLU A 93 15.56 -2.63 -25.91
N GLU A 94 16.06 -3.04 -24.74
CA GLU A 94 15.31 -3.86 -23.79
C GLU A 94 14.09 -3.09 -23.24
N TYR A 95 14.23 -1.77 -23.05
CA TYR A 95 13.10 -0.93 -22.64
C TYR A 95 12.02 -0.84 -23.72
N GLU A 96 12.41 -0.75 -25.01
CA GLU A 96 11.44 -0.83 -26.10
C GLU A 96 10.69 -2.17 -26.12
N VAL A 97 11.39 -3.29 -25.87
CA VAL A 97 10.74 -4.61 -25.71
C VAL A 97 9.79 -4.58 -24.48
N MET A 98 10.24 -4.05 -23.35
CA MET A 98 9.39 -3.94 -22.15
C MET A 98 8.11 -3.16 -22.42
N LYS A 99 8.16 -2.04 -23.16
CA LYS A 99 6.97 -1.24 -23.50
C LYS A 99 5.90 -2.03 -24.27
N THR A 100 6.31 -3.08 -24.98
CA THR A 100 5.35 -3.91 -25.75
C THR A 100 4.33 -4.64 -24.88
N HIS A 101 4.56 -4.76 -23.54
CA HIS A 101 3.57 -5.38 -22.64
C HIS A 101 2.19 -4.70 -22.74
N THR A 102 2.16 -3.38 -23.02
CA THR A 102 0.90 -2.63 -23.16
C THR A 102 0.08 -3.15 -24.35
N THR A 103 0.68 -3.26 -25.51
CA THR A 103 0.03 -3.74 -26.73
C THR A 103 -0.24 -5.25 -26.71
N LEU A 104 0.63 -6.03 -26.06
CA LEU A 104 0.43 -7.47 -25.88
C LEU A 104 -0.71 -7.76 -24.92
N GLY A 105 -0.80 -7.01 -23.80
CA GLY A 105 -1.93 -7.09 -22.86
C GLY A 105 -3.27 -6.68 -23.52
N TYR A 106 -3.25 -5.63 -24.33
CA TYR A 106 -4.40 -5.24 -25.14
C TYR A 106 -4.87 -6.38 -26.06
N LYS A 107 -3.96 -6.97 -26.81
CA LYS A 107 -4.28 -8.09 -27.72
C LYS A 107 -4.84 -9.29 -26.97
N LEU A 108 -4.28 -9.63 -25.81
CA LEU A 108 -4.80 -10.69 -24.95
C LEU A 108 -6.25 -10.40 -24.53
N CYS A 109 -6.51 -9.21 -24.02
CA CYS A 109 -7.86 -8.83 -23.59
C CYS A 109 -8.87 -8.80 -24.75
N MET A 110 -8.48 -8.34 -25.93
CA MET A 110 -9.32 -8.33 -27.12
C MET A 110 -9.63 -9.74 -27.65
N GLY A 111 -8.76 -10.70 -27.37
CA GLY A 111 -8.94 -12.11 -27.76
C GLY A 111 -9.99 -12.86 -26.95
N ASP A 112 -10.38 -12.39 -25.76
CA ASP A 112 -11.42 -12.99 -24.93
C ASP A 112 -12.59 -12.00 -24.71
N ILE A 113 -13.79 -12.39 -25.08
CA ILE A 113 -14.99 -11.53 -24.97
C ILE A 113 -15.24 -11.01 -23.55
N ARG A 114 -14.84 -11.76 -22.53
CA ARG A 114 -15.01 -11.39 -21.11
C ARG A 114 -13.95 -10.37 -20.65
N LEU A 115 -12.76 -10.38 -21.24
CA LEU A 115 -11.68 -9.45 -20.94
C LEU A 115 -11.74 -8.19 -21.81
N ARG A 116 -12.41 -8.25 -22.95
CA ARG A 116 -12.53 -7.16 -23.93
C ARG A 116 -12.92 -5.80 -23.31
N PRO A 117 -13.87 -5.72 -22.34
CA PRO A 117 -14.22 -4.46 -21.68
C PRO A 117 -13.04 -3.81 -20.96
N TYR A 118 -11.99 -4.54 -20.64
CA TYR A 118 -10.82 -4.07 -19.86
C TYR A 118 -9.58 -3.84 -20.74
N ALA A 119 -9.67 -4.02 -22.06
CA ALA A 119 -8.51 -3.99 -22.95
C ALA A 119 -7.74 -2.65 -22.94
N LEU A 120 -8.42 -1.52 -22.68
CA LEU A 120 -7.77 -0.21 -22.62
C LEU A 120 -6.93 0.00 -21.36
N PHE A 121 -7.05 -0.81 -20.32
CA PHE A 121 -6.18 -0.69 -19.17
C PHE A 121 -4.74 -1.10 -19.46
N PRO A 122 -4.47 -2.29 -19.98
CA PRO A 122 -3.11 -2.61 -20.44
C PRO A 122 -2.58 -1.62 -21.48
N LEU A 123 -3.43 -1.16 -22.40
CA LEU A 123 -2.99 -0.27 -23.48
C LEU A 123 -2.55 1.11 -22.99
N ASP A 124 -3.39 1.75 -22.14
CA ASP A 124 -3.31 3.19 -21.91
C ASP A 124 -2.74 3.58 -20.53
N HIS A 125 -2.40 2.62 -19.64
CA HIS A 125 -1.94 2.96 -18.28
C HIS A 125 -0.58 3.66 -18.25
N HIS A 126 0.21 3.58 -19.32
CA HIS A 126 1.45 4.32 -19.48
C HIS A 126 1.33 5.57 -20.36
N GLU A 127 0.13 5.92 -20.79
CA GLU A 127 -0.12 7.20 -21.46
C GLU A 127 -0.01 8.35 -20.47
N ALA A 128 0.58 9.48 -20.88
CA ALA A 128 0.78 10.67 -20.07
C ALA A 128 -0.10 11.82 -20.56
N LEU A 129 -0.69 12.60 -19.61
CA LEU A 129 -1.63 13.65 -19.98
C LEU A 129 -1.04 14.74 -20.90
N ASP A 130 0.29 14.91 -20.83
CA ASP A 130 1.07 15.84 -21.68
C ASP A 130 1.38 15.26 -23.07
N GLY A 131 1.10 13.98 -23.32
CA GLY A 131 1.34 13.27 -24.58
C GLY A 131 2.74 12.65 -24.68
N THR A 132 3.54 12.61 -23.62
CA THR A 132 4.86 12.00 -23.58
C THR A 132 4.84 10.51 -23.22
N GLY A 133 3.65 9.93 -23.00
CA GLY A 133 3.45 8.54 -22.67
C GLY A 133 3.54 7.60 -23.86
N TYR A 134 3.27 6.33 -23.63
CA TYR A 134 3.25 5.30 -24.65
C TYR A 134 2.08 4.33 -24.47
N PRO A 135 1.67 3.54 -25.48
CA PRO A 135 2.29 3.36 -26.78
C PRO A 135 1.89 4.41 -27.84
N ASN A 136 0.79 5.15 -27.65
CA ASN A 136 0.18 5.98 -28.67
C ASN A 136 0.48 7.49 -28.51
N GLY A 137 1.04 7.93 -27.39
CA GLY A 137 1.28 9.33 -27.08
C GLY A 137 -0.02 10.13 -26.96
N LEU A 138 -1.06 9.53 -26.35
CA LEU A 138 -2.36 10.15 -26.15
C LEU A 138 -2.25 11.36 -25.23
N LYS A 139 -3.14 12.34 -25.44
CA LYS A 139 -3.26 13.50 -24.56
C LYS A 139 -4.45 13.35 -23.62
N LYS A 140 -4.47 14.12 -22.54
CA LYS A 140 -5.49 14.06 -21.46
C LYS A 140 -6.91 13.76 -21.93
N LYS A 141 -7.40 14.45 -22.97
CA LYS A 141 -8.78 14.31 -23.47
C LYS A 141 -9.06 12.94 -24.10
N ASP A 142 -8.00 12.28 -24.59
CA ASP A 142 -8.09 11.03 -25.33
C ASP A 142 -7.79 9.81 -24.41
N ILE A 143 -7.20 10.04 -23.22
CA ILE A 143 -6.91 9.01 -22.24
C ILE A 143 -8.15 8.74 -21.37
N PRO A 144 -8.69 7.51 -21.32
CA PRO A 144 -9.81 7.16 -20.45
C PRO A 144 -9.53 7.54 -18.99
N TYR A 145 -10.52 8.13 -18.30
CA TYR A 145 -10.33 8.52 -16.89
C TYR A 145 -9.97 7.35 -15.99
N SER A 146 -10.46 6.16 -16.30
CA SER A 146 -10.09 4.91 -15.62
C SER A 146 -8.61 4.56 -15.78
N ALA A 147 -8.03 4.74 -16.98
CA ALA A 147 -6.60 4.53 -17.21
C ALA A 147 -5.74 5.58 -16.45
N GLN A 148 -6.22 6.84 -16.35
CA GLN A 148 -5.55 7.86 -15.53
C GLN A 148 -5.51 7.48 -14.03
N ILE A 149 -6.56 6.81 -13.52
CA ILE A 149 -6.59 6.31 -12.13
C ILE A 149 -5.57 5.20 -11.96
N VAL A 150 -5.54 4.22 -12.87
CA VAL A 150 -4.58 3.11 -12.83
C VAL A 150 -3.15 3.65 -12.89
N ARG A 151 -2.86 4.61 -13.77
CA ARG A 151 -1.53 5.23 -13.87
C ARG A 151 -1.04 5.82 -12.54
N VAL A 152 -1.87 6.58 -11.84
CA VAL A 152 -1.47 7.18 -10.55
C VAL A 152 -1.23 6.10 -9.50
N ALA A 153 -2.06 5.05 -9.49
CA ALA A 153 -1.91 3.93 -8.56
C ALA A 153 -0.65 3.11 -8.86
N ASP A 154 -0.38 2.82 -10.13
CA ASP A 154 0.79 2.10 -10.63
C ASP A 154 2.09 2.81 -10.28
N GLU A 155 2.22 4.10 -10.63
CA GLU A 155 3.42 4.89 -10.32
C GLU A 155 3.70 4.95 -8.81
N TYR A 156 2.66 5.11 -7.99
CA TYR A 156 2.82 5.11 -6.54
C TYR A 156 3.32 3.76 -6.02
N ASP A 157 2.67 2.65 -6.38
CA ASP A 157 3.06 1.32 -5.91
C ASP A 157 4.46 0.94 -6.40
N ALA A 158 4.80 1.24 -7.66
CA ALA A 158 6.12 0.99 -8.22
C ALA A 158 7.25 1.72 -7.45
N ILE A 159 7.03 2.97 -7.02
CA ILE A 159 8.02 3.72 -6.23
C ILE A 159 8.12 3.16 -4.81
N VAL A 160 6.98 2.90 -4.16
CA VAL A 160 6.93 2.40 -2.77
C VAL A 160 7.54 1.00 -2.69
N THR A 161 7.18 0.09 -3.57
CA THR A 161 7.69 -1.28 -3.61
C THR A 161 9.19 -1.31 -3.88
N LYS A 162 9.69 -0.50 -4.82
CA LYS A 162 11.12 -0.41 -5.14
C LYS A 162 11.97 0.05 -3.95
N ARG A 163 11.43 0.98 -3.12
CA ARG A 163 12.12 1.52 -1.94
C ARG A 163 12.11 0.58 -0.75
N GLN A 164 11.11 -0.29 -0.60
CA GLN A 164 11.07 -1.28 0.48
C GLN A 164 12.26 -2.24 0.49
N TYR A 165 12.91 -2.45 -0.66
CA TYR A 165 14.12 -3.28 -0.78
C TYR A 165 15.43 -2.55 -0.47
N THR A 166 15.43 -1.22 -0.36
CA THR A 166 16.67 -0.44 -0.27
C THR A 166 16.83 0.35 1.03
N THR A 167 15.76 0.88 1.64
CA THR A 167 15.80 1.66 2.90
C THR A 167 14.37 1.92 3.43
N HIS A 168 14.23 2.43 4.66
CA HIS A 168 12.95 2.92 5.18
C HIS A 168 12.28 3.88 4.20
N VAL A 169 11.07 3.52 3.74
CA VAL A 169 10.32 4.30 2.76
C VAL A 169 9.87 5.61 3.41
N ASN A 170 10.41 6.73 2.93
CA ASN A 170 9.85 8.03 3.24
C ASN A 170 8.69 8.30 2.26
N ILE A 171 7.47 8.05 2.73
CA ILE A 171 6.24 8.18 1.93
C ILE A 171 6.08 9.61 1.39
N SER A 172 6.43 10.63 2.20
CA SER A 172 6.33 12.03 1.78
C SER A 172 7.29 12.37 0.63
N GLU A 173 8.47 11.74 0.55
CA GLU A 173 9.38 11.90 -0.59
C GLU A 173 8.81 11.27 -1.86
N THR A 174 8.18 10.09 -1.76
CA THR A 174 7.48 9.46 -2.88
C THR A 174 6.36 10.38 -3.42
N LEU A 175 5.56 10.94 -2.51
CA LEU A 175 4.50 11.87 -2.93
C LEU A 175 5.04 13.15 -3.56
N LYS A 176 6.23 13.65 -3.14
CA LYS A 176 6.88 14.79 -3.78
C LYS A 176 7.33 14.48 -5.21
N GLU A 177 7.79 13.26 -5.50
CA GLU A 177 8.12 12.84 -6.86
C GLU A 177 6.87 12.85 -7.75
N LEU A 178 5.76 12.27 -7.28
CA LEU A 178 4.49 12.28 -8.00
C LEU A 178 3.92 13.70 -8.19
N ILE A 179 4.16 14.63 -7.26
CA ILE A 179 3.77 16.02 -7.42
C ILE A 179 4.48 16.66 -8.62
N LYS A 180 5.77 16.36 -8.83
CA LYS A 180 6.52 16.87 -10.00
C LYS A 180 5.90 16.37 -11.29
N ASP A 181 5.50 15.11 -11.36
CA ASP A 181 4.83 14.54 -12.53
C ASP A 181 3.40 15.04 -12.74
N ALA A 182 2.75 15.55 -11.69
CA ALA A 182 1.45 16.22 -11.81
C ALA A 182 1.54 17.67 -12.29
N GLN A 183 2.72 18.29 -12.25
CA GLN A 183 2.94 19.66 -12.69
C GLN A 183 3.39 19.70 -14.15
N PRO A 184 2.98 20.72 -14.93
CA PRO A 184 3.50 20.92 -16.28
C PRO A 184 5.01 21.10 -16.27
N ASP A 185 5.73 20.50 -17.24
CA ASP A 185 7.17 20.68 -17.36
C ASP A 185 7.51 22.15 -17.66
N PRO A 186 8.34 22.80 -16.82
CA PRO A 186 8.72 24.20 -17.01
C PRO A 186 9.35 24.49 -18.37
N ARG A 187 10.03 23.50 -18.99
CA ARG A 187 10.64 23.64 -20.32
C ARG A 187 9.61 23.87 -21.41
N PHE A 188 8.42 23.27 -21.29
CA PHE A 188 7.31 23.50 -22.23
C PHE A 188 6.51 24.77 -21.89
N LEU A 189 6.62 25.30 -20.67
CA LEU A 189 6.01 26.56 -20.29
C LEU A 189 6.67 27.79 -20.99
N ALA A 190 7.98 27.69 -21.25
CA ALA A 190 8.77 28.78 -21.81
C ALA A 190 8.65 28.91 -23.35
N LEU A 191 8.29 27.84 -24.05
CA LEU A 191 8.31 27.78 -25.51
C LEU A 191 7.01 28.22 -26.16
N ASP A 192 5.92 28.38 -25.44
CA ASP A 192 4.59 28.60 -26.01
C ASP A 192 3.87 29.83 -25.43
N GLN A 193 4.36 31.04 -25.76
CA GLN A 193 3.67 32.31 -25.42
C GLN A 193 2.35 32.54 -26.19
N LEU A 194 2.00 31.68 -27.15
CA LEU A 194 0.88 31.85 -28.06
C LEU A 194 -0.24 30.81 -27.98
N ALA A 195 -0.08 29.71 -27.19
CA ALA A 195 -1.12 28.69 -27.10
C ALA A 195 -1.85 28.76 -25.76
N THR A 196 -3.08 29.19 -25.77
CA THR A 196 -4.11 29.10 -24.71
C THR A 196 -4.51 27.65 -24.39
N LYS A 197 -3.61 26.65 -24.58
CA LYS A 197 -3.91 25.25 -24.32
C LYS A 197 -3.59 24.91 -22.88
N GLU A 198 -4.56 24.29 -22.22
CA GLU A 198 -4.41 23.74 -20.88
C GLU A 198 -3.12 22.92 -20.82
N LYS A 199 -2.20 23.35 -19.97
CA LYS A 199 -0.92 22.66 -19.74
C LYS A 199 -1.11 21.65 -18.63
N TYR A 200 -0.84 20.39 -18.92
CA TYR A 200 -0.94 19.29 -17.95
C TYR A 200 0.46 18.74 -17.66
N GLY A 201 0.65 18.23 -16.44
CA GLY A 201 1.75 17.33 -16.15
C GLY A 201 1.48 15.95 -16.76
N LYS A 202 2.28 14.96 -16.39
CA LYS A 202 2.12 13.58 -16.87
C LYS A 202 0.91 12.88 -16.24
N ILE A 203 0.62 13.16 -14.96
CA ILE A 203 -0.44 12.51 -14.20
C ILE A 203 -1.53 13.49 -13.74
N ASN A 204 -2.70 12.94 -13.38
CA ASN A 204 -3.86 13.73 -12.97
C ASN A 204 -3.73 14.20 -11.52
N GLY A 205 -3.51 15.52 -11.31
CA GLY A 205 -3.37 16.12 -9.99
C GLY A 205 -4.60 15.96 -9.08
N THR A 206 -5.83 15.86 -9.63
CA THR A 206 -7.03 15.60 -8.83
C THR A 206 -7.02 14.16 -8.27
N ILE A 207 -6.59 13.19 -9.07
CA ILE A 207 -6.44 11.80 -8.61
C ILE A 207 -5.33 11.73 -7.57
N LEU A 208 -4.19 12.39 -7.82
CA LEU A 208 -3.07 12.45 -6.87
C LEU A 208 -3.48 13.05 -5.52
N LYS A 209 -4.30 14.12 -5.50
CA LYS A 209 -4.85 14.66 -4.24
C LYS A 209 -5.66 13.65 -3.44
N ASN A 210 -6.38 12.76 -4.12
CA ASN A 210 -7.13 11.70 -3.44
C ASN A 210 -6.23 10.55 -3.01
N LEU A 211 -5.13 10.28 -3.72
CA LEU A 211 -4.10 9.34 -3.27
C LEU A 211 -3.52 9.77 -1.90
N PHE A 212 -3.30 11.07 -1.67
CA PHE A 212 -2.84 11.55 -0.35
C PHE A 212 -3.78 11.15 0.78
N LYS A 213 -5.10 11.17 0.54
CA LYS A 213 -6.08 10.74 1.54
C LYS A 213 -5.98 9.23 1.79
N VAL A 214 -5.84 8.43 0.72
CA VAL A 214 -5.63 6.98 0.82
C VAL A 214 -4.40 6.69 1.67
N VAL A 215 -3.29 7.34 1.38
CA VAL A 215 -2.02 7.17 2.12
C VAL A 215 -2.14 7.57 3.59
N ILE A 216 -2.82 8.68 3.89
CA ILE A 216 -3.07 9.10 5.27
C ILE A 216 -3.92 8.06 6.01
N ASP A 217 -4.93 7.50 5.36
CA ASP A 217 -5.76 6.45 5.99
C ASP A 217 -4.94 5.19 6.28
N ASP A 218 -3.99 4.82 5.41
CA ASP A 218 -3.10 3.68 5.65
C ASP A 218 -2.21 3.91 6.87
N ILE A 219 -1.62 5.10 6.98
CA ILE A 219 -0.82 5.47 8.15
C ILE A 219 -1.68 5.46 9.43
N LEU A 220 -2.92 5.97 9.36
CA LEU A 220 -3.82 5.95 10.51
C LEU A 220 -4.23 4.52 10.91
N PHE A 221 -4.41 3.63 9.94
CA PHE A 221 -4.68 2.22 10.19
C PHE A 221 -3.50 1.53 10.89
N GLU A 222 -2.27 1.78 10.42
CA GLU A 222 -1.04 1.30 11.06
C GLU A 222 -0.92 1.81 12.50
N ILE A 223 -1.15 3.11 12.74
CA ILE A 223 -1.18 3.69 14.09
C ILE A 223 -2.19 2.96 14.98
N SER A 224 -3.39 2.68 14.47
CA SER A 224 -4.42 1.95 15.24
C SER A 224 -3.95 0.57 15.66
N GLY A 225 -3.33 -0.21 14.75
CA GLY A 225 -2.78 -1.52 15.06
C GLY A 225 -1.65 -1.46 16.12
N ILE A 226 -0.77 -0.46 16.01
CA ILE A 226 0.29 -0.24 17.01
C ILE A 226 -0.32 0.13 18.37
N MET A 227 -1.36 0.97 18.40
CA MET A 227 -2.07 1.32 19.65
C MET A 227 -2.73 0.13 20.31
N ASP A 228 -3.37 -0.75 19.54
CA ASP A 228 -3.99 -1.98 20.07
C ASP A 228 -2.93 -2.89 20.69
N TYR A 229 -1.77 -3.02 20.04
CA TYR A 229 -0.66 -3.80 20.59
C TYR A 229 -0.05 -3.14 21.84
N ILE A 230 0.07 -1.81 21.90
CA ILE A 230 0.49 -1.11 23.12
C ILE A 230 -0.48 -1.37 24.26
N ASN A 231 -1.79 -1.40 24.01
CA ASN A 231 -2.79 -1.69 25.04
C ASN A 231 -2.64 -3.13 25.56
N TYR A 232 -2.43 -4.10 24.66
CA TYR A 232 -2.10 -5.47 25.04
C TYR A 232 -0.85 -5.53 25.96
N LEU A 233 0.26 -4.86 25.55
CA LEU A 233 1.49 -4.82 26.35
C LEU A 233 1.25 -4.18 27.73
N LYS A 234 0.46 -3.10 27.82
CA LYS A 234 0.12 -2.48 29.11
C LYS A 234 -0.65 -3.43 30.05
N ASP A 235 -1.55 -4.24 29.50
CA ASP A 235 -2.26 -5.24 30.29
C ASP A 235 -1.33 -6.34 30.77
N GLN A 236 -0.36 -6.77 29.94
CA GLN A 236 0.68 -7.69 30.36
C GLN A 236 1.58 -7.09 31.45
N ILE A 237 1.98 -5.81 31.32
CA ILE A 237 2.75 -5.09 32.33
C ILE A 237 1.99 -5.07 33.67
N LYS A 238 0.71 -4.71 33.69
CA LYS A 238 -0.09 -4.73 34.92
C LYS A 238 -0.13 -6.12 35.58
N ARG A 239 -0.26 -7.18 34.77
CA ARG A 239 -0.24 -8.56 35.25
C ARG A 239 1.09 -8.88 35.92
N LEU A 240 2.22 -8.54 35.28
CA LEU A 240 3.57 -8.80 35.83
C LEU A 240 3.85 -7.92 37.07
N GLU A 241 3.38 -6.67 37.10
CA GLU A 241 3.44 -5.80 38.28
C GLU A 241 2.62 -6.37 39.47
N MET A 242 1.52 -7.08 39.18
CA MET A 242 0.77 -7.80 40.21
C MET A 242 1.56 -8.97 40.79
N ILE A 243 2.29 -9.72 39.92
CA ILE A 243 3.22 -10.78 40.36
C ILE A 243 4.30 -10.18 41.30
N GLU A 244 4.92 -9.09 40.88
CA GLU A 244 5.92 -8.37 41.70
C GLU A 244 5.32 -7.93 43.06
N SER A 245 4.11 -7.38 43.06
CA SER A 245 3.40 -6.99 44.27
C SER A 245 3.11 -8.17 45.20
N TYR A 246 2.72 -9.31 44.66
CA TYR A 246 2.48 -10.52 45.46
C TYR A 246 3.78 -11.07 46.04
N GLY A 247 4.88 -11.07 45.29
CA GLY A 247 6.20 -11.43 45.81
C GLY A 247 6.59 -10.58 47.01
N LYS A 248 6.53 -9.26 46.86
CA LYS A 248 6.83 -8.33 47.98
C LYS A 248 5.95 -8.56 49.20
N LYS A 249 4.67 -8.91 49.03
CA LYS A 249 3.75 -9.21 50.13
C LYS A 249 4.06 -10.58 50.78
N ALA A 250 4.48 -11.57 50.03
CA ALA A 250 4.93 -12.85 50.54
C ALA A 250 6.19 -12.66 51.40
N ASP A 251 7.20 -11.93 50.90
CA ASP A 251 8.48 -11.70 51.57
C ASP A 251 8.30 -10.94 52.89
N ASN A 252 7.38 -9.99 52.93
CA ASN A 252 7.09 -9.17 54.10
C ASN A 252 6.13 -9.85 55.12
N SER A 253 5.62 -11.05 54.87
CA SER A 253 4.70 -11.76 55.74
C SER A 253 5.46 -12.68 56.69
N ASN A 254 5.12 -12.66 57.98
CA ASN A 254 5.59 -13.63 58.96
C ASN A 254 4.69 -14.89 59.09
N ASN A 255 3.57 -14.94 58.35
CA ASN A 255 2.61 -16.04 58.41
C ASN A 255 2.77 -16.94 57.16
N GLU A 256 3.12 -18.21 57.39
CA GLU A 256 3.37 -19.16 56.32
C GLU A 256 2.15 -19.42 55.40
N LYS A 257 0.92 -19.43 55.96
CA LYS A 257 -0.32 -19.55 55.16
C LYS A 257 -0.53 -18.33 54.24
N THR A 258 -0.16 -17.15 54.73
CA THR A 258 -0.24 -15.91 53.91
C THR A 258 0.82 -15.90 52.82
N LYS A 259 2.02 -16.38 53.07
CA LYS A 259 3.05 -16.53 52.02
C LYS A 259 2.60 -17.52 50.95
N GLU A 260 2.08 -18.67 51.34
CA GLU A 260 1.59 -19.68 50.42
C GLU A 260 0.45 -19.16 49.54
N TYR A 261 -0.48 -18.41 50.12
CA TYR A 261 -1.55 -17.71 49.37
C TYR A 261 -1.00 -16.77 48.28
N TYR A 262 0.01 -15.96 48.59
CA TYR A 262 0.61 -15.06 47.60
C TYR A 262 1.40 -15.80 46.54
N HIS A 263 2.15 -16.85 46.91
CA HIS A 263 2.89 -17.68 45.97
C HIS A 263 1.94 -18.39 44.99
N GLU A 264 0.82 -18.93 45.48
CA GLU A 264 -0.20 -19.53 44.60
C GLU A 264 -0.81 -18.49 43.68
N GLY A 265 -1.13 -17.31 44.17
CA GLY A 265 -1.59 -16.17 43.33
C GLY A 265 -0.61 -15.79 42.25
N MET A 266 0.71 -15.82 42.54
CA MET A 266 1.74 -15.58 41.51
C MET A 266 1.75 -16.69 40.46
N ARG A 267 1.67 -17.96 40.86
CA ARG A 267 1.65 -19.13 39.91
C ARG A 267 0.50 -19.04 38.93
N LEU A 268 -0.70 -18.61 39.40
CA LEU A 268 -1.88 -18.44 38.55
C LEU A 268 -1.74 -17.31 37.54
N LEU A 269 -0.86 -16.34 37.80
CA LEU A 269 -0.63 -15.18 36.93
C LEU A 269 0.44 -15.42 35.88
N PHE A 270 1.33 -16.42 36.06
CA PHE A 270 2.35 -16.71 35.04
C PHE A 270 1.74 -17.29 33.77
N GLN A 271 2.27 -16.86 32.64
CA GLN A 271 1.97 -17.40 31.32
C GLN A 271 3.06 -18.39 30.88
N GLN A 272 2.81 -19.08 29.75
CA GLN A 272 3.73 -20.06 29.22
C GLN A 272 5.14 -19.47 29.00
N GLY A 273 6.16 -20.05 29.59
CA GLY A 273 7.57 -19.64 29.51
C GLY A 273 7.98 -18.58 30.55
N GLU A 274 7.06 -18.08 31.38
CA GLU A 274 7.36 -17.16 32.47
C GLU A 274 7.67 -17.91 33.78
N THR A 275 8.66 -17.40 34.51
CA THR A 275 9.10 -17.94 35.80
C THR A 275 9.40 -16.79 36.78
N LEU A 276 9.55 -17.17 38.07
CA LEU A 276 10.01 -16.21 39.10
C LEU A 276 11.37 -15.58 38.77
N GLU A 277 12.21 -16.28 38.02
CA GLU A 277 13.55 -15.81 37.69
C GLU A 277 13.55 -14.85 36.50
N ASN A 278 12.68 -15.08 35.48
CA ASN A 278 12.71 -14.30 34.22
C ASN A 278 11.65 -13.21 34.11
N TYR A 279 10.57 -13.22 34.94
CA TYR A 279 9.52 -12.22 34.81
C TYR A 279 10.01 -10.75 34.94
N PRO A 280 11.04 -10.41 35.75
CA PRO A 280 11.51 -9.01 35.81
C PRO A 280 12.10 -8.55 34.48
N GLN A 281 12.81 -9.44 33.77
CA GLN A 281 13.34 -9.15 32.45
C GLN A 281 12.22 -9.00 31.43
N VAL A 282 11.23 -9.91 31.44
CA VAL A 282 10.05 -9.82 30.55
C VAL A 282 9.26 -8.53 30.80
N LEU A 283 9.10 -8.12 32.06
CA LEU A 283 8.47 -6.86 32.42
C LEU A 283 9.24 -5.64 31.83
N GLN A 284 10.56 -5.67 31.92
CA GLN A 284 11.41 -4.60 31.36
C GLN A 284 11.31 -4.56 29.82
N GLU A 285 11.36 -5.72 29.15
CA GLU A 285 11.20 -5.83 27.70
C GLU A 285 9.85 -5.27 27.23
N TYR A 286 8.75 -5.55 27.93
CA TYR A 286 7.44 -4.99 27.60
C TYR A 286 7.38 -3.47 27.77
N ARG A 287 8.00 -2.93 28.84
CA ARG A 287 8.09 -1.48 29.05
C ARG A 287 8.87 -0.78 27.93
N GLU A 288 10.01 -1.33 27.54
CA GLU A 288 10.84 -0.83 26.43
C GLU A 288 10.10 -0.93 25.09
N ALA A 289 9.38 -2.04 24.86
CA ALA A 289 8.56 -2.23 23.68
C ALA A 289 7.44 -1.17 23.57
N VAL A 290 6.82 -0.78 24.68
CA VAL A 290 5.82 0.31 24.71
C VAL A 290 6.45 1.65 24.34
N VAL A 291 7.63 1.97 24.89
CA VAL A 291 8.34 3.23 24.60
C VAL A 291 8.70 3.32 23.12
N THR A 292 9.30 2.24 22.57
CA THR A 292 9.70 2.18 21.17
C THR A 292 8.49 2.38 20.24
N ARG A 293 7.37 1.70 20.50
CA ARG A 293 6.17 1.81 19.68
C ARG A 293 5.50 3.18 19.75
N LYS A 294 5.54 3.85 20.90
CA LYS A 294 5.09 5.24 21.01
C LYS A 294 5.92 6.17 20.11
N SER A 295 7.25 6.00 20.08
CA SER A 295 8.12 6.76 19.19
C SER A 295 7.77 6.55 17.72
N VAL A 296 7.44 5.32 17.30
CA VAL A 296 6.96 5.03 15.94
C VAL A 296 5.65 5.78 15.64
N ILE A 297 4.69 5.77 16.56
CA ILE A 297 3.44 6.54 16.40
C ILE A 297 3.71 8.04 16.20
N ASP A 298 4.64 8.62 16.97
CA ASP A 298 4.99 10.04 16.85
C ASP A 298 5.62 10.35 15.49
N GLN A 299 6.46 9.44 14.96
CA GLN A 299 7.02 9.54 13.60
C GLN A 299 5.92 9.48 12.54
N LEU A 300 4.98 8.53 12.64
CA LEU A 300 3.86 8.40 11.72
C LEU A 300 2.93 9.63 11.74
N TYR A 301 2.64 10.21 12.91
CA TYR A 301 1.91 11.47 12.98
C TYR A 301 2.68 12.65 12.38
N SER A 302 3.99 12.66 12.50
CA SER A 302 4.84 13.68 11.86
C SER A 302 4.78 13.56 10.34
N GLU A 303 4.80 12.33 9.80
CA GLU A 303 4.65 12.04 8.38
C GLU A 303 3.29 12.53 7.85
N ILE A 304 2.19 12.25 8.56
CA ILE A 304 0.85 12.79 8.21
C ILE A 304 0.86 14.33 8.14
N LYS A 305 1.54 15.00 9.08
CA LYS A 305 1.64 16.47 9.08
C LYS A 305 2.40 16.99 7.85
N ILE A 306 3.43 16.28 7.41
CA ILE A 306 4.19 16.60 6.19
C ILE A 306 3.28 16.44 4.97
N ILE A 307 2.63 15.28 4.82
CA ILE A 307 1.73 14.98 3.68
C ILE A 307 0.62 16.03 3.57
N LYS A 308 0.00 16.43 4.69
CA LYS A 308 -1.06 17.46 4.71
C LYS A 308 -0.59 18.85 4.26
N LYS A 309 0.72 19.12 4.29
CA LYS A 309 1.30 20.40 3.84
C LYS A 309 1.69 20.39 2.35
N LEU A 310 1.76 19.21 1.73
CA LEU A 310 2.09 19.11 0.31
C LEU A 310 1.02 19.80 -0.54
N ARG A 311 1.44 20.50 -1.61
CA ARG A 311 0.60 21.21 -2.57
C ARG A 311 0.84 20.66 -3.96
N ILE A 312 -0.23 20.50 -4.73
CA ILE A 312 -0.22 20.08 -6.13
C ILE A 312 -0.60 21.30 -6.98
#